data_9f8c21a360664a3e2142030d536066ad
#
_entry.id   9f8c21a360664a3e2142030d536066ad
#
_cell.length_a   1.000
_cell.length_b   1.000
_cell.length_c   1.000
_cell.angle_alpha   90.00
_cell.angle_beta   90.00
_cell.angle_gamma   90.00
#
_symmetry.space_group_name_H-M   'P 1'
#
loop_
_entity.id
_entity.type
_entity.pdbx_description
1 polymer ?
#
loop_
_entity_poly.entity_id
_entity_poly.type
_entity_poly.pdbx_seq_one_letter_code
_entity_poly.pdbx_strand_id
1 'polypeptide(L)'
;MKGLPLSYDRDMQEDKEPLFNAFDTVSSCLTVFTYMIESAKWNSKTMADGCEGGYLNATDVADYLVRKGMPFRTAHGVSAKAVRLAIENNCKLEDLCVEEFKTCSELIDEDIYAFITPSACVEARKTTGAPNSQKVSQQISKLKKFVKSCTSTEKK
;
A
#
# COMPACT_ATOMS: atom_id res chain seq x y z
N MET A 1 22.71 25.12 -7.64
CA MET A 1 22.66 26.44 -6.91
C MET A 1 23.74 26.54 -5.83
N LYS A 2 24.06 25.50 -5.11
CA LYS A 2 25.09 25.52 -4.08
C LYS A 2 26.48 25.58 -4.73
N GLY A 3 27.23 26.67 -4.53
CA GLY A 3 28.57 26.87 -5.06
C GLY A 3 28.65 27.67 -6.35
N LEU A 4 27.53 28.21 -6.85
CA LEU A 4 27.56 29.13 -7.98
C LEU A 4 28.17 30.50 -7.56
N PRO A 5 29.07 31.09 -8.38
CA PRO A 5 29.61 32.42 -8.10
C PRO A 5 28.58 33.52 -8.33
N LEU A 6 28.86 34.74 -7.82
CA LEU A 6 27.97 35.89 -7.93
C LEU A 6 28.00 36.59 -9.30
N SER A 7 28.61 36.01 -10.31
CA SER A 7 28.70 36.61 -11.64
C SER A 7 27.69 35.96 -12.61
N TYR A 8 27.51 36.58 -13.80
CA TYR A 8 26.65 36.09 -14.85
C TYR A 8 27.22 34.78 -15.41
N ASP A 9 26.75 33.68 -14.85
CA ASP A 9 27.15 32.31 -15.14
C ASP A 9 26.07 31.62 -15.94
N ARG A 10 26.39 30.92 -16.99
CA ARG A 10 25.42 30.25 -17.86
C ARG A 10 24.82 28.98 -17.23
N ASP A 11 25.31 28.53 -16.09
CA ASP A 11 24.86 27.32 -15.39
C ASP A 11 23.36 27.29 -15.15
N MET A 12 22.72 28.45 -14.99
CA MET A 12 21.28 28.58 -14.79
C MET A 12 20.47 28.60 -16.09
N GLN A 13 21.11 28.59 -17.25
CA GLN A 13 20.41 28.64 -18.55
C GLN A 13 20.00 27.28 -19.06
N GLU A 14 20.65 26.22 -18.60
CA GLU A 14 20.40 24.85 -19.02
C GLU A 14 19.25 24.17 -18.22
N ASP A 15 18.62 24.87 -17.28
CA ASP A 15 17.51 24.36 -16.46
C ASP A 15 16.22 24.17 -17.25
N LYS A 16 16.04 24.90 -18.36
CA LYS A 16 14.79 24.94 -19.14
C LYS A 16 14.63 23.75 -20.06
N GLU A 17 15.69 23.34 -20.74
CA GLU A 17 15.66 22.22 -21.67
C GLU A 17 15.25 20.89 -20.99
N PRO A 18 15.84 20.49 -19.84
CA PRO A 18 15.37 19.33 -19.08
C PRO A 18 13.91 19.45 -18.62
N LEU A 19 13.46 20.67 -18.27
CA LEU A 19 12.07 20.89 -17.86
C LEU A 19 11.10 20.66 -19.02
N PHE A 20 11.39 21.21 -20.20
CA PHE A 20 10.55 21.04 -21.38
C PHE A 20 10.51 19.57 -21.83
N ASN A 21 11.67 18.91 -21.86
CA ASN A 21 11.75 17.49 -22.19
C ASN A 21 10.98 16.63 -21.17
N ALA A 22 11.09 16.93 -19.88
CA ALA A 22 10.31 16.24 -18.85
C ALA A 22 8.79 16.45 -19.04
N PHE A 23 8.36 17.67 -19.36
CA PHE A 23 6.96 17.98 -19.62
C PHE A 23 6.41 17.19 -20.82
N ASP A 24 7.12 17.21 -21.95
CA ASP A 24 6.71 16.50 -23.17
C ASP A 24 6.67 14.97 -22.95
N THR A 25 7.68 14.45 -22.26
CA THR A 25 7.74 13.03 -21.91
C THR A 25 6.59 12.62 -21.02
N VAL A 26 6.32 13.36 -19.93
CA VAL A 26 5.24 13.05 -19.00
C VAL A 26 3.88 13.18 -19.69
N SER A 27 3.66 14.22 -20.50
CA SER A 27 2.41 14.42 -21.25
C SER A 27 2.13 13.23 -22.18
N SER A 28 3.14 12.79 -22.92
CA SER A 28 3.04 11.63 -23.81
C SER A 28 2.77 10.34 -23.03
N CYS A 29 3.47 10.13 -21.93
CA CYS A 29 3.28 8.98 -21.04
C CYS A 29 1.84 8.94 -20.47
N LEU A 30 1.30 10.07 -20.02
CA LEU A 30 -0.06 10.15 -19.50
C LEU A 30 -1.11 9.80 -20.55
N THR A 31 -0.90 10.26 -21.79
CA THR A 31 -1.79 9.92 -22.90
C THR A 31 -1.82 8.42 -23.15
N VAL A 32 -0.65 7.79 -23.30
CA VAL A 32 -0.54 6.33 -23.52
C VAL A 32 -1.10 5.56 -22.33
N PHE A 33 -0.78 6.00 -21.10
CA PHE A 33 -1.25 5.35 -19.87
C PHE A 33 -2.78 5.37 -19.75
N THR A 34 -3.43 6.45 -20.21
CA THR A 34 -4.90 6.53 -20.24
C THR A 34 -5.49 5.39 -21.08
N TYR A 35 -5.01 5.18 -22.30
CA TYR A 35 -5.46 4.07 -23.15
C TYR A 35 -5.16 2.69 -22.56
N MET A 36 -4.01 2.54 -21.90
CA MET A 36 -3.66 1.30 -21.20
C MET A 36 -4.67 0.97 -20.10
N ILE A 37 -5.05 1.95 -19.27
CA ILE A 37 -6.02 1.76 -18.18
C ILE A 37 -7.42 1.48 -18.73
N GLU A 38 -7.86 2.19 -19.76
CA GLU A 38 -9.17 1.97 -20.40
C GLU A 38 -9.31 0.55 -20.99
N SER A 39 -8.24 0.00 -21.54
CA SER A 39 -8.23 -1.35 -22.13
C SER A 39 -7.88 -2.46 -21.16
N ALA A 40 -7.44 -2.15 -19.92
CA ALA A 40 -6.99 -3.12 -18.95
C ALA A 40 -8.13 -4.03 -18.47
N LYS A 41 -7.85 -5.34 -18.45
CA LYS A 41 -8.75 -6.35 -17.86
C LYS A 41 -8.15 -6.85 -16.56
N TRP A 42 -8.90 -6.68 -15.48
CA TRP A 42 -8.46 -7.05 -14.14
C TRP A 42 -8.88 -8.49 -13.81
N ASN A 43 -7.91 -9.37 -13.63
CA ASN A 43 -8.19 -10.72 -13.16
C ASN A 43 -8.18 -10.71 -11.62
N SER A 44 -9.29 -10.27 -11.03
CA SER A 44 -9.45 -10.11 -9.58
C SER A 44 -9.23 -11.41 -8.82
N LYS A 45 -9.60 -12.57 -9.41
CA LYS A 45 -9.37 -13.87 -8.79
C LYS A 45 -7.88 -14.17 -8.67
N THR A 46 -7.12 -14.11 -9.77
CA THR A 46 -5.68 -14.35 -9.74
C THR A 46 -4.94 -13.36 -8.84
N MET A 47 -5.41 -12.10 -8.79
CA MET A 47 -4.84 -11.09 -7.90
C MET A 47 -5.11 -11.41 -6.42
N ALA A 48 -6.32 -11.89 -6.09
CA ALA A 48 -6.66 -12.32 -4.73
C ALA A 48 -5.87 -13.57 -4.34
N ASP A 49 -5.84 -14.59 -5.20
CA ASP A 49 -5.07 -15.83 -4.98
C ASP A 49 -3.58 -15.54 -4.73
N GLY A 50 -3.03 -14.52 -5.43
CA GLY A 50 -1.65 -14.06 -5.21
C GLY A 50 -1.39 -13.40 -3.85
N CYS A 51 -2.43 -12.94 -3.16
CA CYS A 51 -2.32 -12.39 -1.80
C CYS A 51 -2.36 -13.48 -0.71
N GLU A 52 -2.76 -14.69 -1.04
CA GLU A 52 -2.87 -15.79 -0.08
C GLU A 52 -1.54 -16.49 0.20
N GLY A 53 -0.52 -16.24 -0.61
CA GLY A 53 0.82 -16.81 -0.46
C GLY A 53 1.82 -15.85 0.19
N GLY A 54 2.91 -16.41 0.78
CA GLY A 54 4.07 -15.64 1.21
C GLY A 54 3.92 -14.88 2.53
N TYR A 55 2.92 -15.20 3.35
CA TYR A 55 2.76 -14.63 4.71
C TYR A 55 2.70 -13.09 4.72
N LEU A 56 2.03 -12.47 3.76
CA LEU A 56 1.92 -11.02 3.63
C LEU A 56 1.25 -10.37 4.86
N ASN A 57 0.45 -11.11 5.58
CA ASN A 57 -0.26 -10.74 6.80
C ASN A 57 0.59 -10.88 8.09
N ALA A 58 1.85 -11.27 7.98
CA ALA A 58 2.74 -11.40 9.15
C ALA A 58 2.88 -10.10 9.95
N THR A 59 2.91 -8.95 9.26
CA THR A 59 2.95 -7.64 9.92
C THR A 59 1.68 -7.36 10.73
N ASP A 60 0.52 -7.85 10.27
CA ASP A 60 -0.74 -7.68 10.96
C ASP A 60 -0.82 -8.49 12.25
N VAL A 61 -0.12 -9.64 12.34
CA VAL A 61 0.10 -10.37 13.60
C VAL A 61 0.89 -9.50 14.60
N ALA A 62 1.95 -8.83 14.15
CA ALA A 62 2.70 -7.93 15.00
C ALA A 62 1.86 -6.72 15.45
N ASP A 63 1.11 -6.10 14.54
CA ASP A 63 0.21 -4.99 14.84
C ASP A 63 -0.90 -5.39 15.83
N TYR A 64 -1.44 -6.61 15.72
CA TYR A 64 -2.39 -7.16 16.66
C TYR A 64 -1.80 -7.22 18.09
N LEU A 65 -0.60 -7.76 18.23
CA LEU A 65 0.09 -7.84 19.52
C LEU A 65 0.41 -6.46 20.10
N VAL A 66 0.79 -5.51 19.25
CA VAL A 66 1.02 -4.12 19.68
C VAL A 66 -0.26 -3.49 20.23
N ARG A 67 -1.42 -3.74 19.62
CA ARG A 67 -2.72 -3.29 20.15
C ARG A 67 -3.06 -3.91 21.50
N LYS A 68 -2.57 -5.12 21.77
CA LYS A 68 -2.68 -5.78 23.09
C LYS A 68 -1.59 -5.32 24.09
N GLY A 69 -0.77 -4.32 23.71
CA GLY A 69 0.20 -3.67 24.61
C GLY A 69 1.64 -4.20 24.51
N MET A 70 1.93 -5.12 23.58
CA MET A 70 3.29 -5.62 23.38
C MET A 70 4.16 -4.58 22.67
N PRO A 71 5.42 -4.34 23.09
CA PRO A 71 6.35 -3.51 22.33
C PRO A 71 6.58 -4.05 20.93
N PHE A 72 6.59 -3.16 19.90
CA PHE A 72 6.66 -3.57 18.50
C PHE A 72 7.83 -4.51 18.17
N ARG A 73 9.01 -4.27 18.74
CA ARG A 73 10.18 -5.14 18.51
C ARG A 73 9.95 -6.57 18.99
N THR A 74 9.30 -6.75 20.13
CA THR A 74 8.92 -8.06 20.67
C THR A 74 7.82 -8.69 19.82
N ALA A 75 6.78 -7.92 19.46
CA ALA A 75 5.67 -8.36 18.62
C ALA A 75 6.16 -8.85 17.25
N HIS A 76 7.10 -8.15 16.63
CA HIS A 76 7.73 -8.57 15.39
C HIS A 76 8.48 -9.90 15.53
N GLY A 77 9.18 -10.11 16.65
CA GLY A 77 9.85 -11.39 16.96
C GLY A 77 8.85 -12.54 17.13
N VAL A 78 7.70 -12.28 17.76
CA VAL A 78 6.61 -13.26 17.91
C VAL A 78 5.98 -13.58 16.55
N SER A 79 5.69 -12.57 15.74
CA SER A 79 5.19 -12.76 14.37
C SER A 79 6.14 -13.63 13.53
N ALA A 80 7.45 -13.40 13.61
CA ALA A 80 8.43 -14.22 12.93
C ALA A 80 8.46 -15.68 13.41
N LYS A 81 8.13 -15.94 14.68
CA LYS A 81 7.98 -17.33 15.22
C LYS A 81 6.72 -17.98 14.61
N ALA A 82 5.59 -17.26 14.58
CA ALA A 82 4.36 -17.76 14.01
C ALA A 82 4.53 -18.10 12.51
N VAL A 83 5.21 -17.25 11.75
CA VAL A 83 5.53 -17.53 10.34
C VAL A 83 6.39 -18.80 10.18
N ARG A 84 7.41 -18.96 11.03
CA ARG A 84 8.24 -20.18 10.98
C ARG A 84 7.42 -21.42 11.28
N LEU A 85 6.54 -21.36 12.28
CA LEU A 85 5.66 -22.48 12.63
C LEU A 85 4.70 -22.81 11.47
N ALA A 86 4.15 -21.82 10.79
CA ALA A 86 3.32 -22.02 9.61
C ALA A 86 4.10 -22.66 8.44
N ILE A 87 5.36 -22.25 8.23
CA ILE A 87 6.26 -22.86 7.23
C ILE A 87 6.52 -24.33 7.58
N GLU A 88 6.84 -24.62 8.82
CA GLU A 88 7.11 -25.99 9.30
C GLU A 88 5.87 -26.89 9.13
N ASN A 89 4.68 -26.36 9.39
CA ASN A 89 3.40 -27.06 9.20
C ASN A 89 2.92 -27.04 7.75
N ASN A 90 3.64 -26.37 6.84
CA ASN A 90 3.25 -26.20 5.43
C ASN A 90 1.80 -25.66 5.26
N CYS A 91 1.44 -24.66 6.07
CA CYS A 91 0.12 -24.04 6.10
C CYS A 91 0.21 -22.52 6.05
N LYS A 92 -0.94 -21.82 5.87
CA LYS A 92 -1.03 -20.36 5.97
C LYS A 92 -1.06 -19.95 7.45
N LEU A 93 -0.82 -18.65 7.73
CA LEU A 93 -0.98 -18.12 9.10
C LEU A 93 -2.40 -18.25 9.61
N GLU A 94 -3.40 -18.10 8.74
CA GLU A 94 -4.81 -18.23 9.08
C GLU A 94 -5.21 -19.67 9.43
N ASP A 95 -4.42 -20.66 9.01
CA ASP A 95 -4.68 -22.09 9.25
C ASP A 95 -4.08 -22.59 10.58
N LEU A 96 -3.18 -21.81 11.21
CA LEU A 96 -2.68 -22.14 12.54
C LEU A 96 -3.79 -22.09 13.57
N CYS A 97 -3.89 -23.09 14.45
CA CYS A 97 -4.85 -23.05 15.54
C CYS A 97 -4.39 -22.11 16.68
N VAL A 98 -5.33 -21.73 17.54
CA VAL A 98 -5.05 -20.78 18.64
C VAL A 98 -3.98 -21.35 19.60
N GLU A 99 -3.98 -22.66 19.82
CA GLU A 99 -2.99 -23.34 20.66
C GLU A 99 -1.59 -23.19 20.07
N GLU A 100 -1.44 -23.32 18.77
CA GLU A 100 -0.17 -23.10 18.07
C GLU A 100 0.29 -21.64 18.17
N PHE A 101 -0.62 -20.71 17.98
CA PHE A 101 -0.33 -19.29 18.19
C PHE A 101 0.08 -19.00 19.64
N LYS A 102 -0.55 -19.63 20.62
CA LYS A 102 -0.21 -19.49 22.05
C LYS A 102 1.19 -20.00 22.38
N THR A 103 1.74 -20.94 21.63
CA THR A 103 3.16 -21.32 21.77
C THR A 103 4.11 -20.17 21.41
N CYS A 104 3.65 -19.23 20.57
CA CYS A 104 4.42 -18.05 20.22
C CYS A 104 4.21 -16.91 21.21
N SER A 105 2.98 -16.71 21.69
CA SER A 105 2.63 -15.72 22.73
C SER A 105 1.27 -16.00 23.36
N GLU A 106 1.23 -15.99 24.70
CA GLU A 106 -0.02 -16.11 25.50
C GLU A 106 -1.05 -14.98 25.22
N LEU A 107 -0.64 -13.86 24.63
CA LEU A 107 -1.52 -12.74 24.31
C LEU A 107 -2.38 -12.99 23.07
N ILE A 108 -2.14 -14.08 22.35
CA ILE A 108 -2.90 -14.39 21.13
C ILE A 108 -4.12 -15.23 21.51
N ASP A 109 -5.30 -14.74 21.10
CA ASP A 109 -6.59 -15.40 21.32
C ASP A 109 -7.33 -15.58 20.00
N GLU A 110 -8.52 -16.18 20.02
CA GLU A 110 -9.35 -16.47 18.85
C GLU A 110 -9.69 -15.22 18.00
N ASP A 111 -9.65 -14.04 18.61
CA ASP A 111 -9.90 -12.78 17.91
C ASP A 111 -8.85 -12.46 16.83
N ILE A 112 -7.68 -13.12 16.85
CA ILE A 112 -6.62 -12.92 15.84
C ILE A 112 -7.13 -13.14 14.42
N TYR A 113 -7.99 -14.13 14.19
CA TYR A 113 -8.48 -14.43 12.84
C TYR A 113 -9.27 -13.28 12.21
N ALA A 114 -9.87 -12.42 13.03
CA ALA A 114 -10.51 -11.19 12.56
C ALA A 114 -9.52 -10.11 12.09
N PHE A 115 -8.22 -10.27 12.35
CA PHE A 115 -7.18 -9.30 12.02
C PHE A 115 -6.25 -9.74 10.89
N ILE A 116 -6.03 -11.04 10.72
CA ILE A 116 -5.00 -11.56 9.83
C ILE A 116 -5.51 -12.02 8.47
N THR A 117 -6.81 -12.03 8.21
CA THR A 117 -7.31 -12.31 6.86
C THR A 117 -6.89 -11.19 5.89
N PRO A 118 -6.61 -11.47 4.60
CA PRO A 118 -6.21 -10.45 3.63
C PRO A 118 -7.18 -9.27 3.57
N SER A 119 -8.49 -9.53 3.64
CA SER A 119 -9.53 -8.51 3.68
C SER A 119 -9.45 -7.65 4.94
N ALA A 120 -9.28 -8.27 6.12
CA ALA A 120 -9.15 -7.54 7.38
C ALA A 120 -7.89 -6.66 7.41
N CYS A 121 -6.77 -7.15 6.88
CA CYS A 121 -5.53 -6.39 6.75
C CYS A 121 -5.74 -5.12 5.93
N VAL A 122 -6.44 -5.19 4.78
CA VAL A 122 -6.75 -4.04 3.94
C VAL A 122 -7.68 -3.06 4.67
N GLU A 123 -8.77 -3.56 5.26
CA GLU A 123 -9.76 -2.72 5.96
C GLU A 123 -9.22 -2.06 7.24
N ALA A 124 -8.20 -2.64 7.86
CA ALA A 124 -7.52 -2.06 9.01
C ALA A 124 -6.72 -0.77 8.69
N ARG A 125 -6.38 -0.51 7.42
CA ARG A 125 -5.61 0.66 6.99
C ARG A 125 -6.52 1.90 6.89
N LYS A 126 -6.43 2.82 7.86
CA LYS A 126 -7.37 3.96 8.01
C LYS A 126 -6.76 5.33 7.70
N THR A 127 -5.49 5.41 7.34
CA THR A 127 -4.81 6.66 7.00
C THR A 127 -5.34 7.25 5.68
N THR A 128 -5.07 8.52 5.42
CA THR A 128 -5.42 9.15 4.14
C THR A 128 -4.66 8.46 3.00
N GLY A 129 -5.37 8.07 1.94
CA GLY A 129 -4.78 7.35 0.80
C GLY A 129 -4.62 5.84 1.00
N ALA A 130 -5.05 5.29 2.14
CA ALA A 130 -5.02 3.85 2.39
C ALA A 130 -5.97 3.07 1.46
N PRO A 131 -5.71 1.76 1.24
CA PRO A 131 -6.52 0.91 0.36
C PRO A 131 -7.86 0.46 0.96
N ASN A 132 -8.19 0.86 2.18
CA ASN A 132 -9.46 0.61 2.84
C ASN A 132 -10.63 1.09 1.97
N SER A 133 -11.71 0.30 1.86
CA SER A 133 -12.87 0.55 1.00
C SER A 133 -13.46 1.95 1.17
N GLN A 134 -13.60 2.40 2.42
CA GLN A 134 -14.11 3.73 2.73
C GLN A 134 -13.17 4.83 2.23
N LYS A 135 -11.86 4.68 2.42
CA LYS A 135 -10.85 5.66 1.97
C LYS A 135 -10.77 5.74 0.46
N VAL A 136 -10.81 4.60 -0.22
CA VAL A 136 -10.87 4.53 -1.69
C VAL A 136 -12.12 5.25 -2.20
N SER A 137 -13.30 4.98 -1.63
CA SER A 137 -14.56 5.65 -2.02
C SER A 137 -14.50 7.17 -1.82
N GLN A 138 -13.88 7.62 -0.73
CA GLN A 138 -13.65 9.05 -0.47
C GLN A 138 -12.74 9.67 -1.53
N GLN A 139 -11.64 8.99 -1.91
CA GLN A 139 -10.73 9.46 -2.96
C GLN A 139 -11.41 9.51 -4.33
N ILE A 140 -12.17 8.50 -4.70
CA ILE A 140 -12.95 8.48 -5.94
C ILE A 140 -13.91 9.66 -5.98
N SER A 141 -14.64 9.92 -4.90
CA SER A 141 -15.58 11.04 -4.82
C SER A 141 -14.88 12.40 -4.96
N LYS A 142 -13.70 12.55 -4.33
CA LYS A 142 -12.87 13.76 -4.43
C LYS A 142 -12.37 13.97 -5.86
N LEU A 143 -11.85 12.92 -6.50
CA LEU A 143 -11.35 12.99 -7.88
C LEU A 143 -12.48 13.30 -8.88
N LYS A 144 -13.65 12.69 -8.73
CA LYS A 144 -14.82 12.99 -9.57
C LYS A 144 -15.25 14.46 -9.47
N LYS A 145 -15.19 15.06 -8.27
CA LYS A 145 -15.48 16.49 -8.09
C LYS A 145 -14.43 17.36 -8.77
N PHE A 146 -13.14 16.99 -8.63
CA PHE A 146 -12.04 17.71 -9.26
C PHE A 146 -12.14 17.68 -10.78
N VAL A 147 -12.34 16.53 -11.40
CA VAL A 147 -12.51 16.39 -12.86
C VAL A 147 -13.68 17.24 -13.37
N LYS A 148 -14.83 17.24 -12.65
CA LYS A 148 -15.97 18.11 -13.00
C LYS A 148 -15.63 19.60 -12.94
N SER A 149 -14.82 20.03 -11.98
CA SER A 149 -14.41 21.45 -11.90
C SER A 149 -13.52 21.87 -13.06
N CYS A 150 -12.59 21.00 -13.49
CA CYS A 150 -11.71 21.27 -14.63
C CYS A 150 -12.50 21.39 -15.94
N THR A 151 -13.40 20.46 -16.22
CA THR A 151 -14.21 20.47 -17.45
C THR A 151 -15.23 21.62 -17.50
N SER A 152 -15.59 22.21 -16.36
CA SER A 152 -16.47 23.38 -16.31
C SER A 152 -15.75 24.69 -16.63
N THR A 153 -14.43 24.72 -16.45
CA THR A 153 -13.59 25.91 -16.70
C THR A 153 -13.23 26.06 -18.17
N GLU A 154 -13.16 24.96 -18.92
CA GLU A 154 -12.88 24.99 -20.37
C GLU A 154 -14.06 25.43 -21.25
N LYS A 155 -15.27 25.60 -20.68
CA LYS A 155 -16.49 26.02 -21.38
C LYS A 155 -16.80 27.52 -21.24
N LYS A 156 -15.89 28.28 -20.65
CA LYS A 156 -15.96 29.74 -20.57
C LYS A 156 -14.89 30.39 -21.43
#